data_0bd06a9de635e19615b042e0ab25adf7
#
_entry.id   0bd06a9de635e19615b042e0ab25adf7
#
_cell.length_a   1.000
_cell.length_b   1.000
_cell.length_c   1.000
_cell.angle_alpha   90.00
_cell.angle_beta   90.00
_cell.angle_gamma   90.00
#
_symmetry.space_group_name_H-M   'P 1'
#
loop_
_entity.id
_entity.type
_entity.pdbx_description
1 polymer ?
#
loop_
_entity_poly.entity_id
_entity_poly.type
_entity_poly.pdbx_seq_one_letter_code
_entity_poly.pdbx_strand_id
1 'polypeptide(L)'
;MPRPLWTGAISFGLVTIPVKVVSATQDHSIHFRQVHLEDLGRVRTRKVCELDGEALSQDEIGKGYELSKEQTVPITDEELDRIPLPTAKAIEIVAFVDAGSVDPIRISDSYYLAIDGKVAEKPYTLLRRALERSDKVAVAKFAWHNRERLGLLRVREGAIVLHSMRWPDEVRSPESLAPRQVELDDEEIERAVQLTDTMALDSIAGFRDTYRDALEELLTAKSEGREIPQPAEDAEQEEGKVVDLMAALNASVEAARESRGEDGGGEATVHEMRPRKKTAPRRTASTGTSATGRKKAAASGKAAGRKAGAGKTAAAKKTTGTKRTARKRSAS
;
A
#
# COMPACT_ATOMS: atom_id res chain seq x y z
N MET A 1 9.66 26.60 3.97
CA MET A 1 10.06 25.44 3.14
C MET A 1 9.88 24.19 3.98
N PRO A 2 9.37 23.10 3.43
CA PRO A 2 9.24 21.83 4.15
C PRO A 2 10.62 21.33 4.59
N ARG A 3 10.66 20.65 5.74
CA ARG A 3 11.90 20.09 6.30
C ARG A 3 12.42 18.99 5.37
N PRO A 4 13.71 19.00 4.98
CA PRO A 4 14.25 17.92 4.17
C PRO A 4 14.25 16.61 4.96
N LEU A 5 13.81 15.53 4.32
CA LEU A 5 13.79 14.18 4.85
C LEU A 5 15.16 13.51 4.68
N TRP A 6 15.86 13.85 3.62
CA TRP A 6 17.15 13.27 3.25
C TRP A 6 17.97 14.26 2.42
N THR A 7 19.28 14.19 2.51
CA THR A 7 20.24 14.98 1.72
C THR A 7 21.25 14.05 1.10
N GLY A 8 21.49 14.22 -0.20
CA GLY A 8 22.42 13.42 -0.97
C GLY A 8 22.63 14.00 -2.35
N ALA A 9 22.84 13.17 -3.35
CA ALA A 9 23.07 13.64 -4.71
C ALA A 9 22.41 12.73 -5.75
N ILE A 10 21.99 13.31 -6.88
CA ILE A 10 21.66 12.53 -8.08
C ILE A 10 22.96 12.23 -8.79
N SER A 11 23.18 10.95 -9.12
CA SER A 11 24.29 10.51 -9.95
C SER A 11 23.77 10.23 -11.36
N PHE A 12 24.30 10.98 -12.32
CA PHE A 12 23.95 10.86 -13.73
C PHE A 12 25.25 10.72 -14.55
N GLY A 13 25.67 9.49 -14.81
CA GLY A 13 26.99 9.21 -15.37
C GLY A 13 28.10 9.76 -14.46
N LEU A 14 28.93 10.66 -15.00
CA LEU A 14 30.00 11.32 -14.24
C LEU A 14 29.57 12.60 -13.54
N VAL A 15 28.29 12.98 -13.67
CA VAL A 15 27.78 14.23 -13.10
C VAL A 15 27.08 13.93 -11.76
N THR A 16 27.49 14.64 -10.72
CA THR A 16 26.89 14.58 -9.39
C THR A 16 26.14 15.87 -9.11
N ILE A 17 24.87 15.76 -8.74
CA ILE A 17 23.96 16.89 -8.51
C ILE A 17 23.50 16.85 -7.04
N PRO A 18 24.05 17.71 -6.16
CA PRO A 18 23.61 17.79 -4.77
C PRO A 18 22.13 18.18 -4.65
N VAL A 19 21.34 17.38 -3.90
CA VAL A 19 19.91 17.59 -3.74
C VAL A 19 19.44 17.29 -2.31
N LYS A 20 18.33 17.92 -1.94
CA LYS A 20 17.53 17.65 -0.75
C LYS A 20 16.22 17.01 -1.16
N VAL A 21 15.86 15.91 -0.52
CA VAL A 21 14.59 15.24 -0.71
C VAL A 21 13.58 15.78 0.29
N VAL A 22 12.46 16.26 -0.21
CA VAL A 22 11.33 16.75 0.59
C VAL A 22 10.06 16.03 0.20
N SER A 23 9.12 15.83 1.14
CA SER A 23 7.84 15.20 0.81
C SER A 23 7.10 16.03 -0.25
N ALA A 24 6.55 15.36 -1.27
CA ALA A 24 5.70 15.98 -2.26
C ALA A 24 4.22 15.99 -1.87
N THR A 25 3.86 15.20 -0.85
CA THR A 25 2.51 15.05 -0.34
C THR A 25 2.46 15.48 1.13
N GLN A 26 1.30 15.96 1.54
CA GLN A 26 0.98 16.29 2.92
C GLN A 26 -0.21 15.44 3.34
N ASP A 27 -0.12 14.83 4.52
CA ASP A 27 -1.23 14.11 5.12
C ASP A 27 -2.13 15.12 5.85
N HIS A 28 -3.40 15.14 5.46
CA HIS A 28 -4.43 15.98 6.07
C HIS A 28 -5.41 15.17 6.92
N SER A 29 -5.14 13.89 7.17
CA SER A 29 -6.01 13.04 7.99
C SER A 29 -6.07 13.52 9.44
N ILE A 30 -7.26 13.42 10.03
CA ILE A 30 -7.48 13.73 11.43
C ILE A 30 -7.00 12.55 12.27
N HIS A 31 -5.99 12.77 13.10
CA HIS A 31 -5.42 11.73 13.95
C HIS A 31 -6.06 11.70 15.32
N PHE A 32 -6.60 10.54 15.72
CA PHE A 32 -7.12 10.31 17.05
C PHE A 32 -6.05 9.71 17.96
N ARG A 33 -6.07 10.15 19.23
CA ARG A 33 -5.25 9.55 20.28
C ARG A 33 -6.11 8.58 21.09
N GLN A 34 -5.51 7.48 21.48
CA GLN A 34 -6.16 6.55 22.42
C GLN A 34 -6.22 7.18 23.81
N VAL A 35 -7.41 7.18 24.39
CA VAL A 35 -7.66 7.71 25.73
C VAL A 35 -8.37 6.65 26.58
N HIS A 36 -8.13 6.69 27.88
CA HIS A 36 -8.87 5.90 28.86
C HIS A 36 -10.28 6.50 29.03
N LEU A 37 -11.33 5.69 28.91
CA LEU A 37 -12.69 6.20 28.84
C LEU A 37 -13.22 6.79 30.17
N GLU A 38 -12.66 6.34 31.30
CA GLU A 38 -13.11 6.79 32.62
C GLU A 38 -12.59 8.19 32.98
N ASP A 39 -11.34 8.49 32.65
CA ASP A 39 -10.64 9.70 33.06
C ASP A 39 -10.10 10.56 31.92
N LEU A 40 -10.32 10.11 30.67
CA LEU A 40 -9.79 10.71 29.44
C LEU A 40 -8.26 10.82 29.40
N GLY A 41 -7.56 10.09 30.27
CA GLY A 41 -6.13 10.00 30.33
C GLY A 41 -5.54 9.40 29.06
N ARG A 42 -4.38 9.91 28.62
CA ARG A 42 -3.71 9.40 27.43
C ARG A 42 -3.15 8.01 27.66
N VAL A 43 -3.56 7.05 26.82
CA VAL A 43 -2.98 5.70 26.79
C VAL A 43 -1.56 5.74 26.25
N ARG A 44 -0.63 5.04 26.92
CA ARG A 44 0.76 4.84 26.50
C ARG A 44 0.99 3.34 26.29
N THR A 45 1.61 3.02 25.18
CA THR A 45 2.04 1.64 24.87
C THR A 45 3.45 1.42 25.38
N ARG A 46 3.68 0.31 26.06
CA ARG A 46 5.01 -0.15 26.46
C ARG A 46 5.32 -1.45 25.68
N LYS A 47 6.57 -1.61 25.29
CA LYS A 47 7.05 -2.86 24.69
C LYS A 47 7.40 -3.79 25.82
N VAL A 48 6.91 -5.02 25.76
CA VAL A 48 7.16 -6.07 26.74
C VAL A 48 7.73 -7.29 26.05
N CYS A 49 8.63 -8.00 26.71
CA CYS A 49 9.13 -9.27 26.25
C CYS A 49 8.02 -10.33 26.36
N GLU A 50 7.87 -11.15 25.34
CA GLU A 50 6.85 -12.21 25.31
C GLU A 50 7.15 -13.36 26.28
N LEU A 51 8.44 -13.59 26.58
CA LEU A 51 8.89 -14.73 27.39
C LEU A 51 8.72 -14.50 28.89
N ASP A 52 9.02 -13.29 29.38
CA ASP A 52 9.03 -12.97 30.81
C ASP A 52 8.02 -11.88 31.20
N GLY A 53 7.42 -11.18 30.21
CA GLY A 53 6.46 -10.10 30.44
C GLY A 53 7.07 -8.80 30.93
N GLU A 54 8.40 -8.68 31.00
CA GLU A 54 9.07 -7.47 31.44
C GLU A 54 9.01 -6.34 30.40
N ALA A 55 8.88 -5.10 30.88
CA ALA A 55 8.86 -3.93 30.02
C ALA A 55 10.28 -3.57 29.58
N LEU A 56 10.50 -3.59 28.26
CA LEU A 56 11.81 -3.34 27.65
C LEU A 56 12.08 -1.86 27.39
N SER A 57 13.30 -1.44 27.65
CA SER A 57 13.85 -0.18 27.18
C SER A 57 14.28 -0.25 25.72
N GLN A 58 14.54 0.88 25.06
CA GLN A 58 14.87 0.91 23.63
C GLN A 58 16.21 0.23 23.30
N ASP A 59 17.16 0.27 24.23
CA ASP A 59 18.50 -0.32 24.14
C ASP A 59 18.52 -1.85 24.36
N GLU A 60 17.47 -2.41 24.93
CA GLU A 60 17.28 -3.87 25.07
C GLU A 60 16.60 -4.53 23.87
N ILE A 61 16.14 -3.70 22.92
CA ILE A 61 15.40 -4.18 21.74
C ILE A 61 16.33 -4.25 20.53
N GLY A 62 16.66 -5.47 20.14
CA GLY A 62 17.42 -5.77 18.92
C GLY A 62 16.56 -6.10 17.72
N LYS A 63 17.23 -6.41 16.61
CA LYS A 63 16.60 -6.93 15.37
C LYS A 63 16.91 -8.40 15.26
N GLY A 64 15.92 -9.20 14.90
CA GLY A 64 16.09 -10.63 14.66
C GLY A 64 15.38 -11.03 13.36
N TYR A 65 15.99 -11.93 12.61
CA TYR A 65 15.39 -12.54 11.42
C TYR A 65 14.93 -13.96 11.78
N GLU A 66 13.63 -14.22 11.64
CA GLU A 66 13.07 -15.55 11.88
C GLU A 66 13.34 -16.46 10.69
N LEU A 67 14.19 -17.46 10.88
CA LEU A 67 14.40 -18.55 9.92
C LEU A 67 13.28 -19.60 10.02
N SER A 68 12.79 -19.82 11.23
CA SER A 68 11.67 -20.70 11.55
C SER A 68 11.01 -20.22 12.85
N LYS A 69 9.86 -20.80 13.20
CA LYS A 69 9.16 -20.48 14.46
C LYS A 69 10.02 -20.65 15.73
N GLU A 70 11.06 -21.47 15.65
CA GLU A 70 11.93 -21.83 16.78
C GLU A 70 13.34 -21.22 16.68
N GLN A 71 13.67 -20.60 15.54
CA GLN A 71 15.01 -20.09 15.29
C GLN A 71 15.00 -18.66 14.79
N THR A 72 15.47 -17.75 15.63
CA THR A 72 15.69 -16.34 15.30
C THR A 72 17.19 -16.04 15.28
N VAL A 73 17.65 -15.44 14.20
CA VAL A 73 19.04 -14.97 14.07
C VAL A 73 19.08 -13.49 14.43
N PRO A 74 19.77 -13.09 15.50
CA PRO A 74 19.93 -11.68 15.81
C PRO A 74 20.81 -10.99 14.77
N ILE A 75 20.48 -9.76 14.42
CA ILE A 75 21.21 -8.92 13.47
C ILE A 75 21.46 -7.58 14.16
N THR A 76 22.71 -7.17 14.21
CA THR A 76 23.09 -5.87 14.77
C THR A 76 23.03 -4.75 13.74
N ASP A 77 22.89 -3.51 14.19
CA ASP A 77 22.93 -2.34 13.30
C ASP A 77 24.29 -2.21 12.62
N GLU A 78 25.37 -2.57 13.31
CA GLU A 78 26.72 -2.59 12.76
C GLU A 78 26.88 -3.60 11.61
N GLU A 79 26.22 -4.75 11.68
CA GLU A 79 26.24 -5.74 10.59
C GLU A 79 25.44 -5.22 9.39
N LEU A 80 24.31 -4.57 9.62
CA LEU A 80 23.53 -3.94 8.56
C LEU A 80 24.30 -2.80 7.89
N ASP A 81 25.04 -2.00 8.65
CA ASP A 81 25.85 -0.90 8.11
C ASP A 81 27.08 -1.38 7.30
N ARG A 82 27.51 -2.62 7.52
CA ARG A 82 28.57 -3.25 6.71
C ARG A 82 28.10 -3.76 5.35
N ILE A 83 26.79 -3.87 5.14
CA ILE A 83 26.26 -4.23 3.83
C ILE A 83 26.59 -3.10 2.86
N PRO A 84 27.35 -3.35 1.79
CA PRO A 84 27.73 -2.30 0.85
C PRO A 84 26.49 -1.84 0.08
N LEU A 85 26.03 -0.64 0.41
CA LEU A 85 24.98 0.06 -0.33
C LEU A 85 25.62 1.18 -1.14
N PRO A 86 25.96 0.96 -2.44
CA PRO A 86 26.59 1.97 -3.29
C PRO A 86 25.73 3.22 -3.42
N THR A 87 24.42 3.09 -3.19
CA THR A 87 23.41 4.15 -3.26
C THR A 87 23.13 4.84 -1.92
N ALA A 88 23.93 4.61 -0.86
CA ALA A 88 23.64 5.11 0.51
C ALA A 88 23.42 6.62 0.59
N LYS A 89 24.07 7.42 -0.26
CA LYS A 89 23.89 8.88 -0.35
C LYS A 89 23.70 9.36 -1.80
N ALA A 90 23.30 8.47 -2.69
CA ALA A 90 23.12 8.77 -4.10
C ALA A 90 21.78 8.23 -4.62
N ILE A 91 21.18 9.01 -5.50
CA ILE A 91 20.09 8.60 -6.39
C ILE A 91 20.76 8.31 -7.73
N GLU A 92 21.09 7.05 -7.99
CA GLU A 92 21.81 6.63 -9.17
C GLU A 92 20.86 6.39 -10.34
N ILE A 93 20.95 7.19 -11.39
CA ILE A 93 20.17 6.97 -12.62
C ILE A 93 20.79 5.79 -13.38
N VAL A 94 20.00 4.74 -13.55
CA VAL A 94 20.45 3.49 -14.21
C VAL A 94 19.88 3.33 -15.63
N ALA A 95 18.73 3.95 -15.93
CA ALA A 95 18.10 3.86 -17.24
C ALA A 95 17.14 5.02 -17.53
N PHE A 96 16.73 5.15 -18.78
CA PHE A 96 15.64 6.02 -19.22
C PHE A 96 14.63 5.19 -19.99
N VAL A 97 13.34 5.38 -19.67
CA VAL A 97 12.22 4.64 -20.28
C VAL A 97 11.13 5.62 -20.69
N ASP A 98 10.22 5.19 -21.55
CA ASP A 98 9.05 5.97 -21.90
C ASP A 98 8.08 6.03 -20.70
N ALA A 99 7.48 7.18 -20.43
CA ALA A 99 6.61 7.37 -19.27
C ALA A 99 5.45 6.37 -19.22
N GLY A 100 4.86 6.05 -20.38
CA GLY A 100 3.77 5.09 -20.50
C GLY A 100 4.16 3.62 -20.27
N SER A 101 5.46 3.29 -20.24
CA SER A 101 5.94 1.91 -19.97
C SER A 101 5.96 1.56 -18.49
N VAL A 102 5.76 2.54 -17.59
CA VAL A 102 5.78 2.35 -16.14
C VAL A 102 4.36 2.19 -15.63
N ASP A 103 4.02 0.98 -15.17
CA ASP A 103 2.73 0.71 -14.57
C ASP A 103 2.56 1.48 -13.25
N PRO A 104 1.48 2.29 -13.08
CA PRO A 104 1.19 3.04 -11.85
C PRO A 104 1.16 2.19 -10.57
N ILE A 105 0.84 0.90 -10.64
CA ILE A 105 0.82 -0.02 -9.50
C ILE A 105 2.17 -0.11 -8.77
N ARG A 106 3.25 0.21 -9.48
CA ARG A 106 4.61 0.22 -8.93
C ARG A 106 4.94 1.47 -8.16
N ILE A 107 4.19 2.57 -8.36
CA ILE A 107 4.46 3.86 -7.73
C ILE A 107 3.95 3.85 -6.30
N SER A 108 4.78 4.31 -5.36
CA SER A 108 4.40 4.49 -3.96
C SER A 108 4.56 5.97 -3.54
N ASP A 109 5.50 6.27 -2.65
CA ASP A 109 5.68 7.62 -2.14
C ASP A 109 6.33 8.56 -3.17
N SER A 110 5.99 9.84 -3.08
CA SER A 110 6.49 10.88 -3.98
C SER A 110 7.23 11.97 -3.23
N TYR A 111 8.35 12.43 -3.81
CA TYR A 111 9.22 13.43 -3.21
C TYR A 111 9.65 14.46 -4.24
N TYR A 112 9.78 15.71 -3.84
CA TYR A 112 10.45 16.73 -4.63
C TYR A 112 11.96 16.72 -4.35
N LEU A 113 12.75 16.87 -5.41
CA LEU A 113 14.19 17.04 -5.32
C LEU A 113 14.52 18.54 -5.42
N ALA A 114 14.88 19.14 -4.30
CA ALA A 114 15.31 20.53 -4.24
C ALA A 114 16.84 20.60 -4.41
N ILE A 115 17.34 21.63 -5.07
CA ILE A 115 18.80 21.86 -5.19
C ILE A 115 19.43 22.12 -3.82
N ASP A 116 20.65 21.58 -3.62
CA ASP A 116 21.46 21.87 -2.45
C ASP A 116 22.70 22.68 -2.83
N GLY A 117 22.60 23.99 -2.64
CA GLY A 117 23.65 24.94 -2.95
C GLY A 117 23.72 25.38 -4.42
N LYS A 118 24.44 26.47 -4.66
CA LYS A 118 24.55 27.11 -5.98
C LYS A 118 25.24 26.24 -7.05
N VAL A 119 26.12 25.34 -6.65
CA VAL A 119 26.84 24.44 -7.57
C VAL A 119 25.89 23.46 -8.25
N ALA A 120 24.78 23.10 -7.60
CA ALA A 120 23.77 22.19 -8.13
C ALA A 120 22.86 22.81 -9.21
N GLU A 121 22.75 24.14 -9.30
CA GLU A 121 21.77 24.84 -10.15
C GLU A 121 21.92 24.47 -11.65
N LYS A 122 23.14 24.55 -12.17
CA LYS A 122 23.40 24.30 -13.59
C LYS A 122 23.18 22.82 -13.98
N PRO A 123 23.77 21.84 -13.29
CA PRO A 123 23.60 20.45 -13.64
C PRO A 123 22.17 19.94 -13.36
N TYR A 124 21.50 20.45 -12.33
CA TYR A 124 20.09 20.17 -12.08
C TYR A 124 19.19 20.65 -13.24
N THR A 125 19.39 21.90 -13.66
CA THR A 125 18.64 22.49 -14.77
C THR A 125 18.91 21.75 -16.08
N LEU A 126 20.14 21.29 -16.30
CA LEU A 126 20.48 20.49 -17.48
C LEU A 126 19.71 19.15 -17.49
N LEU A 127 19.75 18.40 -16.37
CA LEU A 127 19.03 17.12 -16.25
C LEU A 127 17.51 17.32 -16.42
N ARG A 128 16.94 18.34 -15.74
CA ARG A 128 15.53 18.68 -15.85
C ARG A 128 15.12 18.92 -17.31
N ARG A 129 15.84 19.79 -18.02
CA ARG A 129 15.54 20.10 -19.43
C ARG A 129 15.75 18.91 -20.35
N ALA A 130 16.73 18.04 -20.06
CA ALA A 130 16.93 16.83 -20.83
C ALA A 130 15.72 15.88 -20.69
N LEU A 131 15.20 15.68 -19.48
CA LEU A 131 13.99 14.89 -19.25
C LEU A 131 12.76 15.50 -19.94
N GLU A 132 12.57 16.81 -19.82
CA GLU A 132 11.45 17.53 -20.49
C GLU A 132 11.47 17.40 -22.02
N ARG A 133 12.67 17.42 -22.64
CA ARG A 133 12.80 17.34 -24.10
C ARG A 133 12.72 15.93 -24.66
N SER A 134 13.13 14.93 -23.86
CA SER A 134 13.16 13.54 -24.33
C SER A 134 11.83 12.83 -24.17
N ASP A 135 10.87 13.44 -23.47
CA ASP A 135 9.60 12.82 -23.06
C ASP A 135 9.79 11.45 -22.35
N LYS A 136 10.96 11.31 -21.71
CA LYS A 136 11.34 10.11 -20.98
C LYS A 136 11.37 10.38 -19.47
N VAL A 137 11.25 9.29 -18.73
CA VAL A 137 11.46 9.26 -17.29
C VAL A 137 12.72 8.49 -16.97
N ALA A 138 13.43 8.89 -15.92
CA ALA A 138 14.64 8.19 -15.52
C ALA A 138 14.31 7.16 -14.44
N VAL A 139 14.82 5.94 -14.61
CA VAL A 139 14.80 4.90 -13.58
C VAL A 139 16.08 5.02 -12.77
N ALA A 140 15.95 5.09 -11.46
CA ALA A 140 17.06 5.25 -10.54
C ALA A 140 17.00 4.22 -9.41
N LYS A 141 18.14 3.99 -8.77
CA LYS A 141 18.26 3.28 -7.51
C LYS A 141 18.68 4.25 -6.41
N PHE A 142 18.15 4.09 -5.23
CA PHE A 142 18.52 4.92 -4.08
C PHE A 142 18.33 4.16 -2.78
N ALA A 143 19.14 4.47 -1.76
CA ALA A 143 18.99 3.89 -0.44
C ALA A 143 18.13 4.80 0.45
N TRP A 144 17.13 4.20 1.08
CA TRP A 144 16.25 4.86 2.05
C TRP A 144 16.10 3.99 3.29
N HIS A 145 16.49 4.49 4.45
CA HIS A 145 16.51 3.73 5.71
C HIS A 145 17.25 2.39 5.58
N ASN A 146 18.49 2.41 5.11
CA ASN A 146 19.35 1.24 4.90
C ASN A 146 18.77 0.16 3.98
N ARG A 147 17.83 0.53 3.12
CA ARG A 147 17.25 -0.36 2.11
C ARG A 147 17.33 0.27 0.74
N GLU A 148 17.86 -0.47 -0.24
CA GLU A 148 17.83 -0.04 -1.64
C GLU A 148 16.41 -0.10 -2.20
N ARG A 149 16.02 0.96 -2.91
CA ARG A 149 14.72 1.09 -3.57
C ARG A 149 14.90 1.48 -5.01
N LEU A 150 13.92 1.10 -5.82
CA LEU A 150 13.79 1.60 -7.17
C LEU A 150 13.08 2.95 -7.14
N GLY A 151 13.50 3.88 -8.00
CA GLY A 151 12.92 5.21 -8.11
C GLY A 151 12.66 5.61 -9.54
N LEU A 152 11.67 6.46 -9.73
CA LEU A 152 11.33 7.08 -10.99
C LEU A 152 11.51 8.59 -10.88
N LEU A 153 12.34 9.18 -11.74
CA LEU A 153 12.52 10.62 -11.82
C LEU A 153 11.74 11.15 -13.03
N ARG A 154 10.87 12.12 -12.78
CA ARG A 154 10.18 12.88 -13.83
C ARG A 154 10.13 14.35 -13.49
N VAL A 155 9.80 15.18 -14.44
CA VAL A 155 9.60 16.61 -14.22
C VAL A 155 8.12 16.92 -14.05
N ARG A 156 7.80 17.74 -13.05
CA ARG A 156 6.48 18.33 -12.83
C ARG A 156 6.64 19.77 -12.41
N GLU A 157 5.97 20.69 -13.11
CA GLU A 157 5.96 22.13 -12.77
C GLU A 157 7.35 22.74 -12.55
N GLY A 158 8.33 22.28 -13.36
CA GLY A 158 9.70 22.78 -13.29
C GLY A 158 10.58 22.17 -12.17
N ALA A 159 10.07 21.25 -11.38
CA ALA A 159 10.82 20.50 -10.38
C ALA A 159 11.03 19.04 -10.80
N ILE A 160 12.13 18.43 -10.37
CA ILE A 160 12.33 16.98 -10.52
C ILE A 160 11.62 16.31 -9.33
N VAL A 161 10.76 15.34 -9.65
CA VAL A 161 10.05 14.50 -8.70
C VAL A 161 10.68 13.12 -8.69
N LEU A 162 10.95 12.59 -7.52
CA LEU A 162 11.34 11.21 -7.28
C LEU A 162 10.12 10.45 -6.75
N HIS A 163 9.65 9.48 -7.51
CA HIS A 163 8.67 8.51 -7.03
C HIS A 163 9.42 7.26 -6.57
N SER A 164 9.19 6.83 -5.34
CA SER A 164 9.60 5.51 -4.88
C SER A 164 8.80 4.46 -5.62
N MET A 165 9.45 3.39 -6.07
CA MET A 165 8.81 2.31 -6.82
C MET A 165 9.01 0.98 -6.13
N ARG A 166 8.06 0.09 -6.33
CA ARG A 166 8.16 -1.33 -5.99
C ARG A 166 9.03 -2.05 -7.00
N TRP A 167 9.76 -3.06 -6.55
CA TRP A 167 10.47 -3.96 -7.45
C TRP A 167 9.49 -4.77 -8.31
N PRO A 168 9.90 -5.23 -9.52
CA PRO A 168 9.03 -6.01 -10.39
C PRO A 168 8.42 -7.26 -9.74
N ASP A 169 9.18 -7.91 -8.87
CA ASP A 169 8.82 -9.11 -8.12
C ASP A 169 7.92 -8.84 -6.89
N GLU A 170 7.80 -7.59 -6.46
CA GLU A 170 6.86 -7.20 -5.41
C GLU A 170 5.41 -7.05 -5.92
N VAL A 171 5.21 -6.99 -7.24
CA VAL A 171 3.88 -6.87 -7.85
C VAL A 171 3.30 -8.25 -8.11
N ARG A 172 2.15 -8.54 -7.48
CA ARG A 172 1.46 -9.84 -7.64
C ARG A 172 0.79 -9.93 -9.01
N SER A 173 0.79 -11.13 -9.61
CA SER A 173 0.02 -11.38 -10.82
C SER A 173 -1.49 -11.34 -10.53
N PRO A 174 -2.31 -10.66 -11.36
CA PRO A 174 -3.76 -10.64 -11.23
C PRO A 174 -4.46 -11.89 -11.81
N GLU A 175 -3.72 -12.84 -12.40
CA GLU A 175 -4.30 -13.98 -13.14
C GLU A 175 -5.32 -14.79 -12.34
N SER A 176 -5.05 -15.00 -11.03
CA SER A 176 -5.95 -15.75 -10.15
C SER A 176 -7.21 -14.95 -9.74
N LEU A 177 -7.21 -13.65 -9.97
CA LEU A 177 -8.28 -12.71 -9.59
C LEU A 177 -9.15 -12.33 -10.79
N ALA A 178 -8.66 -12.55 -12.00
CA ALA A 178 -9.40 -12.25 -13.22
C ALA A 178 -10.69 -13.10 -13.27
N PRO A 179 -11.85 -12.49 -13.52
CA PRO A 179 -13.10 -13.24 -13.69
C PRO A 179 -13.02 -14.14 -14.93
N ARG A 180 -13.84 -15.16 -14.95
CA ARG A 180 -14.00 -15.99 -16.16
C ARG A 180 -14.55 -15.12 -17.29
N GLN A 181 -14.12 -15.40 -18.51
CA GLN A 181 -14.67 -14.74 -19.68
C GLN A 181 -16.18 -15.02 -19.76
N VAL A 182 -16.94 -13.95 -19.90
CA VAL A 182 -18.39 -13.97 -20.13
C VAL A 182 -18.62 -13.37 -21.51
N GLU A 183 -19.46 -13.98 -22.30
CA GLU A 183 -19.90 -13.42 -23.58
C GLU A 183 -20.79 -12.20 -23.28
N LEU A 184 -20.47 -11.07 -23.88
CA LEU A 184 -21.22 -9.83 -23.80
C LEU A 184 -21.66 -9.45 -25.21
N ASP A 185 -22.84 -8.89 -25.34
CA ASP A 185 -23.31 -8.31 -26.58
C ASP A 185 -22.61 -6.97 -26.85
N ASP A 186 -22.32 -6.72 -28.14
CA ASP A 186 -21.67 -5.46 -28.55
C ASP A 186 -22.52 -4.24 -28.14
N GLU A 187 -23.84 -4.36 -28.12
CA GLU A 187 -24.75 -3.29 -27.66
C GLU A 187 -24.58 -2.98 -26.17
N GLU A 188 -24.34 -3.99 -25.32
CA GLU A 188 -24.07 -3.79 -23.89
C GLU A 188 -22.78 -3.02 -23.69
N ILE A 189 -21.74 -3.37 -24.46
CA ILE A 189 -20.43 -2.69 -24.43
C ILE A 189 -20.57 -1.24 -24.90
N GLU A 190 -21.28 -0.99 -26.01
CA GLU A 190 -21.49 0.37 -26.53
C GLU A 190 -22.25 1.26 -25.53
N ARG A 191 -23.27 0.71 -24.83
CA ARG A 191 -24.00 1.45 -23.80
C ARG A 191 -23.12 1.79 -22.61
N ALA A 192 -22.26 0.84 -22.18
CA ALA A 192 -21.30 1.07 -21.10
C ALA A 192 -20.28 2.18 -21.49
N VAL A 193 -19.80 2.18 -22.74
CA VAL A 193 -18.91 3.23 -23.26
C VAL A 193 -19.62 4.58 -23.28
N GLN A 194 -20.89 4.66 -23.74
CA GLN A 194 -21.66 5.90 -23.69
C GLN A 194 -21.82 6.45 -22.28
N LEU A 195 -22.05 5.58 -21.30
CA LEU A 195 -22.08 6.00 -19.89
C LEU A 195 -20.74 6.56 -19.45
N THR A 196 -19.63 5.90 -19.80
CA THR A 196 -18.29 6.37 -19.48
C THR A 196 -18.02 7.75 -20.07
N ASP A 197 -18.38 7.98 -21.34
CA ASP A 197 -18.23 9.27 -22.01
C ASP A 197 -19.12 10.36 -21.37
N THR A 198 -20.32 9.97 -20.95
CA THR A 198 -21.25 10.88 -20.24
C THR A 198 -20.71 11.28 -18.87
N MET A 199 -19.98 10.41 -18.19
CA MET A 199 -19.37 10.66 -16.87
C MET A 199 -17.95 11.22 -16.95
N ALA A 200 -17.37 11.39 -18.15
CA ALA A 200 -16.01 11.89 -18.32
C ALA A 200 -15.86 13.31 -17.76
N LEU A 201 -14.81 13.53 -16.99
CA LEU A 201 -14.40 14.82 -16.44
C LEU A 201 -13.01 15.18 -16.94
N ASP A 202 -12.79 16.46 -17.23
CA ASP A 202 -11.47 16.96 -17.66
C ASP A 202 -10.44 16.98 -16.54
N SER A 203 -10.88 16.99 -15.29
CA SER A 203 -10.00 17.11 -14.12
C SER A 203 -10.64 16.52 -12.86
N ILE A 204 -9.78 15.96 -12.02
CA ILE A 204 -10.15 15.50 -10.66
C ILE A 204 -10.10 16.62 -9.61
N ALA A 205 -9.84 17.86 -10.00
CA ALA A 205 -9.66 18.98 -9.07
C ALA A 205 -10.92 19.33 -8.26
N GLY A 206 -12.10 18.91 -8.73
CA GLY A 206 -13.37 19.12 -8.04
C GLY A 206 -13.66 18.14 -6.89
N PHE A 207 -12.90 17.03 -6.79
CA PHE A 207 -13.11 16.05 -5.71
C PHE A 207 -12.62 16.60 -4.38
N ARG A 208 -13.44 16.47 -3.33
CA ARG A 208 -13.14 16.86 -1.94
C ARG A 208 -13.30 15.66 -1.02
N ASP A 209 -12.60 15.70 0.11
CA ASP A 209 -12.74 14.71 1.17
C ASP A 209 -13.92 15.09 2.09
N THR A 210 -15.12 14.68 1.67
CA THR A 210 -16.38 14.95 2.40
C THR A 210 -16.40 14.27 3.78
N TYR A 211 -15.71 13.15 3.95
CA TYR A 211 -15.59 12.50 5.26
C TYR A 211 -14.81 13.37 6.25
N ARG A 212 -13.71 13.98 5.78
CA ARG A 212 -12.94 14.91 6.60
C ARG A 212 -13.77 16.13 6.99
N ASP A 213 -14.49 16.73 6.03
CA ASP A 213 -15.33 17.88 6.30
C ASP A 213 -16.42 17.55 7.34
N ALA A 214 -17.11 16.42 7.19
CA ALA A 214 -18.08 15.94 8.17
C ALA A 214 -17.47 15.63 9.55
N LEU A 215 -16.23 15.12 9.57
CA LEU A 215 -15.53 14.83 10.81
C LEU A 215 -15.09 16.11 11.53
N GLU A 216 -14.62 17.13 10.80
CA GLU A 216 -14.31 18.46 11.34
C GLU A 216 -15.55 19.12 11.92
N GLU A 217 -16.71 19.01 11.26
CA GLU A 217 -18.00 19.51 11.77
C GLU A 217 -18.41 18.79 13.06
N LEU A 218 -18.33 17.46 13.08
CA LEU A 218 -18.61 16.65 14.28
C LEU A 218 -17.74 17.06 15.46
N LEU A 219 -16.44 17.24 15.25
CA LEU A 219 -15.49 17.62 16.29
C LEU A 219 -15.79 19.03 16.83
N THR A 220 -16.13 19.94 15.93
CA THR A 220 -16.52 21.31 16.28
C THR A 220 -17.81 21.31 17.09
N ALA A 221 -18.85 20.61 16.65
CA ALA A 221 -20.11 20.49 17.38
C ALA A 221 -19.90 19.90 18.80
N LYS A 222 -19.09 18.83 18.90
CA LYS A 222 -18.75 18.24 20.21
C LYS A 222 -17.96 19.19 21.10
N SER A 223 -17.02 19.96 20.56
CA SER A 223 -16.21 20.89 21.34
C SER A 223 -17.04 22.05 21.91
N GLU A 224 -18.09 22.44 21.19
CA GLU A 224 -19.01 23.52 21.57
C GLU A 224 -20.23 23.03 22.35
N GLY A 225 -20.34 21.73 22.61
CA GLY A 225 -21.50 21.12 23.28
C GLY A 225 -22.78 21.20 22.46
N ARG A 226 -22.69 21.39 21.17
CA ARG A 226 -23.85 21.37 20.26
C ARG A 226 -24.29 19.94 19.94
N GLU A 227 -25.56 19.79 19.60
CA GLU A 227 -26.10 18.51 19.12
C GLU A 227 -25.39 18.09 17.83
N ILE A 228 -25.04 16.81 17.74
CA ILE A 228 -24.33 16.25 16.58
C ILE A 228 -25.32 16.20 15.42
N PRO A 229 -24.98 16.76 14.24
CA PRO A 229 -25.81 16.62 13.06
C PRO A 229 -26.04 15.13 12.79
N GLN A 230 -27.31 14.70 12.85
CA GLN A 230 -27.65 13.35 12.41
C GLN A 230 -27.59 13.34 10.89
N PRO A 231 -26.97 12.31 10.27
CA PRO A 231 -27.11 12.13 8.84
C PRO A 231 -28.61 12.11 8.51
N ALA A 232 -29.02 12.89 7.52
CA ALA A 232 -30.36 12.73 6.99
C ALA A 232 -30.60 11.25 6.74
N GLU A 233 -31.69 10.68 7.26
CA GLU A 233 -32.14 9.34 6.92
C GLU A 233 -32.47 9.39 5.42
N ASP A 234 -31.45 9.17 4.59
CA ASP A 234 -31.67 9.06 3.16
C ASP A 234 -32.55 7.84 2.91
N ALA A 235 -33.60 8.09 2.15
CA ALA A 235 -34.53 7.11 1.64
C ALA A 235 -33.82 5.79 1.34
N GLU A 236 -34.37 4.71 1.88
CA GLU A 236 -33.95 3.34 1.61
C GLU A 236 -33.71 3.19 0.12
N GLN A 237 -32.43 3.18 -0.29
CA GLN A 237 -32.09 2.76 -1.63
C GLN A 237 -32.53 1.28 -1.69
N GLU A 238 -33.60 1.03 -2.41
CA GLU A 238 -33.99 -0.32 -2.80
C GLU A 238 -32.72 -1.01 -3.32
N GLU A 239 -32.29 -2.06 -2.63
CA GLU A 239 -31.22 -2.94 -3.11
C GLU A 239 -31.69 -3.49 -4.47
N GLY A 240 -31.34 -2.79 -5.54
CA GLY A 240 -31.74 -3.13 -6.89
C GLY A 240 -31.23 -4.53 -7.20
N LYS A 241 -32.15 -5.49 -7.27
CA LYS A 241 -31.94 -6.67 -8.06
C LYS A 241 -31.68 -6.17 -9.46
N VAL A 242 -30.43 -6.27 -9.93
CA VAL A 242 -30.10 -6.04 -11.34
C VAL A 242 -30.80 -7.16 -12.11
N VAL A 243 -32.06 -6.93 -12.46
CA VAL A 243 -32.88 -7.88 -13.21
C VAL A 243 -32.62 -7.73 -14.70
N ASP A 244 -32.17 -6.53 -15.11
CA ASP A 244 -31.83 -6.20 -16.51
C ASP A 244 -30.68 -5.20 -16.52
N LEU A 245 -29.50 -5.65 -16.95
CA LEU A 245 -28.30 -4.82 -17.07
C LEU A 245 -28.52 -3.67 -18.06
N MET A 246 -29.18 -3.93 -19.18
CA MET A 246 -29.45 -2.93 -20.22
C MET A 246 -30.41 -1.84 -19.72
N ALA A 247 -31.45 -2.21 -18.99
CA ALA A 247 -32.35 -1.23 -18.39
C ALA A 247 -31.64 -0.34 -17.37
N ALA A 248 -30.76 -0.92 -16.56
CA ALA A 248 -29.94 -0.17 -15.57
C ALA A 248 -28.94 0.77 -16.26
N LEU A 249 -28.26 0.34 -17.33
CA LEU A 249 -27.36 1.18 -18.11
C LEU A 249 -28.09 2.35 -18.76
N ASN A 250 -29.25 2.10 -19.40
CA ASN A 250 -30.04 3.15 -20.04
C ASN A 250 -30.51 4.18 -19.00
N ALA A 251 -31.05 3.76 -17.86
CA ALA A 251 -31.44 4.66 -16.78
C ALA A 251 -30.28 5.49 -16.24
N SER A 252 -29.07 4.90 -16.13
CA SER A 252 -27.87 5.60 -15.69
C SER A 252 -27.39 6.63 -16.70
N VAL A 253 -27.48 6.35 -18.01
CA VAL A 253 -27.16 7.30 -19.08
C VAL A 253 -28.15 8.48 -19.08
N GLU A 254 -29.44 8.22 -18.90
CA GLU A 254 -30.48 9.26 -18.81
C GLU A 254 -30.26 10.17 -17.60
N ALA A 255 -30.06 9.58 -16.40
CA ALA A 255 -29.78 10.33 -15.19
C ALA A 255 -28.50 11.18 -15.29
N ALA A 256 -27.45 10.65 -15.92
CA ALA A 256 -26.21 11.38 -16.14
C ALA A 256 -26.37 12.53 -17.15
N ARG A 257 -27.25 12.40 -18.14
CA ARG A 257 -27.58 13.47 -19.08
C ARG A 257 -28.45 14.56 -18.44
N GLU A 258 -29.42 14.16 -17.63
CA GLU A 258 -30.28 15.12 -16.89
C GLU A 258 -29.43 15.94 -15.91
N SER A 259 -28.53 15.34 -15.17
CA SER A 259 -27.63 16.04 -14.25
C SER A 259 -26.68 17.04 -14.94
N ARG A 260 -26.39 16.85 -16.24
CA ARG A 260 -25.62 17.80 -17.05
C ARG A 260 -26.50 18.84 -17.80
N GLY A 261 -27.74 18.51 -18.07
CA GLY A 261 -28.66 19.36 -18.86
C GLY A 261 -29.30 20.50 -18.06
N GLU A 262 -29.40 20.38 -16.75
CA GLU A 262 -29.97 21.40 -15.88
C GLU A 262 -29.00 22.49 -15.44
N ASP A 263 -27.67 22.29 -15.61
CA ASP A 263 -26.66 23.25 -15.18
C ASP A 263 -25.73 23.70 -16.32
N GLY A 264 -26.24 24.51 -17.17
CA GLY A 264 -25.44 25.34 -18.11
C GLY A 264 -24.64 26.43 -17.37
N GLY A 265 -24.19 26.23 -16.13
CA GLY A 265 -23.49 27.27 -15.37
C GLY A 265 -23.18 26.95 -13.90
N GLY A 266 -23.09 25.69 -13.48
CA GLY A 266 -22.82 25.37 -12.11
C GLY A 266 -21.89 24.15 -11.97
N GLU A 267 -21.05 24.16 -10.95
CA GLU A 267 -20.11 23.10 -10.56
C GLU A 267 -20.77 21.73 -10.53
N ALA A 268 -20.15 20.74 -11.20
CA ALA A 268 -20.62 19.35 -11.24
C ALA A 268 -20.72 18.76 -9.82
N THR A 269 -21.94 18.52 -9.35
CA THR A 269 -22.17 17.78 -8.11
C THR A 269 -21.94 16.30 -8.36
N VAL A 270 -20.83 15.79 -7.84
CA VAL A 270 -20.53 14.36 -7.86
C VAL A 270 -21.48 13.65 -6.89
N HIS A 271 -22.37 12.81 -7.41
CA HIS A 271 -23.16 11.90 -6.57
C HIS A 271 -22.24 10.84 -6.00
N GLU A 272 -22.05 10.91 -4.68
CA GLU A 272 -21.21 10.02 -3.89
C GLU A 272 -21.77 8.59 -3.85
N MET A 273 -21.05 7.62 -4.39
CA MET A 273 -21.33 6.21 -4.13
C MET A 273 -20.91 5.87 -2.70
N ARG A 274 -21.88 5.78 -1.79
CA ARG A 274 -21.65 5.41 -0.39
C ARG A 274 -21.09 3.99 -0.26
N PRO A 275 -20.10 3.75 0.60
CA PRO A 275 -19.56 2.42 0.82
C PRO A 275 -20.59 1.51 1.52
N ARG A 276 -20.76 0.30 0.99
CA ARG A 276 -21.59 -0.77 1.53
C ARG A 276 -21.29 -1.03 3.01
N LYS A 277 -22.25 -0.76 3.90
CA LYS A 277 -22.21 -1.19 5.30
C LYS A 277 -22.22 -2.72 5.37
N LYS A 278 -21.16 -3.31 5.95
CA LYS A 278 -21.13 -4.74 6.30
C LYS A 278 -22.19 -4.97 7.38
N THR A 279 -23.25 -5.70 7.03
CA THR A 279 -24.28 -6.16 7.98
C THR A 279 -23.69 -7.23 8.88
N ALA A 280 -23.68 -6.98 10.17
CA ALA A 280 -23.42 -7.99 11.18
C ALA A 280 -24.58 -9.02 11.20
N PRO A 281 -24.32 -10.31 11.45
CA PRO A 281 -25.36 -11.32 11.44
C PRO A 281 -26.35 -11.07 12.60
N ARG A 282 -27.61 -10.91 12.24
CA ARG A 282 -28.75 -10.79 13.16
C ARG A 282 -28.91 -12.09 13.95
N ARG A 283 -28.64 -12.04 15.24
CA ARG A 283 -28.99 -13.10 16.16
C ARG A 283 -30.53 -13.11 16.30
N THR A 284 -31.16 -14.14 15.77
CA THR A 284 -32.57 -14.43 16.03
C THR A 284 -32.72 -14.90 17.48
N ALA A 285 -33.37 -14.10 18.28
CA ALA A 285 -33.87 -14.51 19.59
C ALA A 285 -35.11 -15.39 19.40
N SER A 286 -34.96 -16.68 19.70
CA SER A 286 -36.08 -17.61 19.81
C SER A 286 -36.50 -17.62 21.28
N THR A 287 -37.65 -17.07 21.58
CA THR A 287 -38.41 -17.32 22.80
C THR A 287 -39.10 -18.67 22.65
N GLY A 288 -38.81 -19.59 23.54
CA GLY A 288 -39.47 -20.91 23.61
C GLY A 288 -39.36 -21.49 25.00
N THR A 289 -40.46 -21.46 25.66
CA THR A 289 -40.89 -21.94 26.95
C THR A 289 -40.44 -23.36 27.34
N SER A 290 -40.06 -23.48 28.61
CA SER A 290 -40.01 -24.62 29.51
C SER A 290 -40.59 -25.98 29.09
N ALA A 291 -39.87 -27.06 29.36
CA ALA A 291 -40.29 -28.16 30.24
C ALA A 291 -39.24 -29.24 30.44
N THR A 292 -38.89 -29.45 31.68
CA THR A 292 -38.56 -30.68 32.42
C THR A 292 -38.25 -32.00 31.67
N GLY A 293 -37.16 -32.64 32.04
CA GLY A 293 -36.98 -34.08 31.80
C GLY A 293 -35.55 -34.61 31.92
N ARG A 294 -35.10 -34.77 33.05
CA ARG A 294 -34.35 -35.82 33.77
C ARG A 294 -33.82 -37.05 32.95
N LYS A 295 -32.60 -37.46 33.32
CA LYS A 295 -31.94 -38.79 33.31
C LYS A 295 -31.01 -39.09 32.15
N LYS A 296 -29.73 -39.18 32.45
CA LYS A 296 -28.92 -40.31 32.99
C LYS A 296 -28.34 -41.26 31.95
N ALA A 297 -27.05 -41.51 32.15
CA ALA A 297 -26.27 -42.66 31.84
C ALA A 297 -25.58 -42.68 30.45
N ALA A 298 -24.31 -42.64 30.37
CA ALA A 298 -23.27 -43.61 30.75
C ALA A 298 -22.82 -44.43 29.54
N ALA A 299 -21.51 -44.46 29.46
CA ALA A 299 -20.67 -45.59 29.06
C ALA A 299 -20.31 -45.79 27.56
N SER A 300 -19.09 -45.60 27.27
CA SER A 300 -18.06 -46.68 27.06
C SER A 300 -17.95 -47.21 25.63
N GLY A 301 -16.72 -47.43 25.24
CA GLY A 301 -16.28 -48.44 24.29
C GLY A 301 -15.37 -47.82 23.23
N LYS A 302 -14.06 -47.75 23.38
CA LYS A 302 -13.07 -48.83 23.19
C LYS A 302 -13.07 -49.39 21.75
N ALA A 303 -12.02 -49.19 21.09
CA ALA A 303 -10.88 -50.01 20.70
C ALA A 303 -10.71 -50.02 19.19
N ALA A 304 -9.60 -49.77 18.69
CA ALA A 304 -8.40 -50.59 18.44
C ALA A 304 -8.26 -50.99 16.96
N GLY A 305 -7.06 -50.96 16.52
CA GLY A 305 -6.51 -51.76 15.44
C GLY A 305 -5.72 -50.97 14.41
N ARG A 306 -4.38 -50.84 14.52
CA ARG A 306 -3.33 -51.75 14.05
C ARG A 306 -3.33 -51.96 12.54
N LYS A 307 -2.28 -51.58 11.80
CA LYS A 307 -1.00 -52.23 11.46
C LYS A 307 -0.34 -51.41 10.36
N ALA A 308 0.90 -50.98 10.35
CA ALA A 308 2.18 -51.71 10.24
C ALA A 308 2.49 -52.15 8.80
N GLY A 309 3.64 -51.71 8.33
CA GLY A 309 4.34 -52.19 7.12
C GLY A 309 5.37 -51.13 6.71
N ALA A 310 6.54 -51.07 7.02
CA ALA A 310 7.82 -51.79 7.02
C ALA A 310 8.32 -52.15 5.60
N GLY A 311 9.50 -51.61 5.27
CA GLY A 311 10.33 -51.99 4.14
C GLY A 311 11.33 -50.87 3.82
N LYS A 312 12.49 -50.77 4.39
CA LYS A 312 13.84 -51.31 4.18
C LYS A 312 14.23 -51.49 2.71
N THR A 313 15.27 -50.73 2.27
CA THR A 313 16.68 -51.16 2.03
C THR A 313 17.38 -50.02 1.31
N ALA A 314 18.44 -49.43 1.76
CA ALA A 314 19.84 -49.81 1.76
C ALA A 314 20.48 -49.90 0.37
N ALA A 315 21.43 -49.02 0.07
CA ALA A 315 22.76 -49.39 -0.31
C ALA A 315 23.65 -48.21 -0.68
N ALA A 316 24.74 -48.17 -0.09
CA ALA A 316 25.96 -47.41 -0.19
C ALA A 316 26.72 -47.67 -1.50
N LYS A 317 27.56 -46.69 -1.91
CA LYS A 317 28.94 -46.88 -2.45
C LYS A 317 29.64 -45.52 -2.58
N LYS A 318 30.57 -45.30 -1.81
CA LYS A 318 32.00 -45.05 -1.83
C LYS A 318 32.66 -45.09 -3.21
N THR A 319 33.48 -44.04 -3.49
CA THR A 319 34.90 -44.15 -3.84
C THR A 319 35.46 -42.76 -4.11
N THR A 320 36.46 -42.36 -3.34
CA THR A 320 37.91 -42.11 -3.63
C THR A 320 38.14 -40.92 -4.56
N GLY A 321 38.71 -39.82 -4.21
CA GLY A 321 40.02 -39.67 -3.60
C GLY A 321 41.05 -39.31 -4.68
N THR A 322 41.55 -38.07 -4.74
CA THR A 322 42.95 -37.85 -5.17
C THR A 322 43.39 -36.43 -4.73
N LYS A 323 44.44 -36.44 -3.96
CA LYS A 323 45.36 -35.36 -3.57
C LYS A 323 46.27 -34.98 -4.73
N ARG A 324 46.75 -33.77 -4.72
CA ARG A 324 48.14 -33.24 -5.05
C ARG A 324 48.01 -31.90 -5.77
N THR A 325 48.78 -30.90 -5.57
CA THR A 325 49.98 -30.54 -4.81
C THR A 325 50.22 -29.04 -5.02
N ALA A 326 50.77 -28.44 -4.01
CA ALA A 326 51.26 -27.07 -3.99
C ALA A 326 52.32 -26.77 -5.07
N ARG A 327 52.37 -25.54 -5.56
CA ARG A 327 53.62 -24.92 -5.97
C ARG A 327 53.63 -23.42 -5.74
N LYS A 328 54.50 -23.03 -4.84
CA LYS A 328 55.06 -21.70 -4.60
C LYS A 328 55.88 -21.21 -5.81
N ARG A 329 55.89 -19.92 -6.04
CA ARG A 329 57.00 -19.00 -6.38
C ARG A 329 56.42 -17.70 -6.83
N SER A 330 56.59 -16.60 -6.13
CA SER A 330 57.70 -15.67 -5.90
C SER A 330 57.97 -14.72 -7.09
N ALA A 331 57.78 -13.41 -6.75
CA ALA A 331 58.59 -12.25 -7.09
C ALA A 331 58.60 -11.73 -8.57
N SER A 332 58.12 -10.58 -8.78
CA SER A 332 58.81 -9.28 -8.95
C SER A 332 57.78 -8.19 -8.85
#